data_e25c891b0a7f381876d638c8d64695ed
#
_entry.id   e25c891b0a7f381876d638c8d64695ed
#
_cell.length_a   1.000
_cell.length_b   1.000
_cell.length_c   1.000
_cell.angle_alpha   90.00
_cell.angle_beta   90.00
_cell.angle_gamma   90.00
#
_symmetry.space_group_name_H-M   'P 1'
#
loop_
_entity.id
_entity.type
_entity.pdbx_description
1 polymer ?
#
loop_
_entity_poly.entity_id
_entity_poly.type
_entity_poly.pdbx_seq_one_letter_code
_entity_poly.pdbx_strand_id
1 'polypeptide(L)'
;HVYLHKIGEEYKNDKKIFSDRRDKEEWPNVKISPSGRYLFVIAEKGWEFCNVFMKDLKTNNDWIELTTNVTGLFEIVPAEKHFYVKTNYDAPKYRIFKATYEKPDFENWKEIIPETKFTLESANIVNNKIILSTMENAISKLYIYDNDGKLEREIKLPTLGKVGAIHSEIDINYFYYSFSSFNFPKTIFKYNLDEKSDVKIYQTSTKLKFDDIEVKQIWYKSKDETPISMFLVHKKGLKLN
;
A
#
# COMPACT_ATOMS: atom_id res chain seq x y z
N HIS A 1 12.11 -12.15 -16.34
CA HIS A 1 11.85 -11.45 -17.60
C HIS A 1 10.46 -10.84 -17.62
N VAL A 2 10.27 -9.73 -18.33
CA VAL A 2 8.97 -9.12 -18.58
C VAL A 2 8.69 -9.18 -20.08
N TYR A 3 7.52 -9.68 -20.43
CA TYR A 3 7.06 -9.80 -21.83
C TYR A 3 5.80 -8.96 -22.05
N LEU A 4 5.67 -8.40 -23.23
CA LEU A 4 4.45 -7.75 -23.69
C LEU A 4 3.68 -8.74 -24.55
N HIS A 5 2.51 -9.18 -24.04
CA HIS A 5 1.56 -10.02 -24.78
C HIS A 5 0.50 -9.18 -25.45
N LYS A 6 0.21 -9.47 -26.70
CA LYS A 6 -0.92 -8.88 -27.41
C LYS A 6 -2.09 -9.85 -27.40
N ILE A 7 -3.20 -9.44 -26.79
CA ILE A 7 -4.40 -10.28 -26.70
C ILE A 7 -4.86 -10.73 -28.10
N GLY A 8 -5.05 -12.04 -28.26
CA GLY A 8 -5.44 -12.65 -29.53
C GLY A 8 -4.27 -13.16 -30.38
N GLU A 9 -3.04 -12.95 -29.97
CA GLU A 9 -1.85 -13.52 -30.60
C GLU A 9 -1.31 -14.74 -29.82
N GLU A 10 -0.47 -15.56 -30.45
CA GLU A 10 0.20 -16.65 -29.75
C GLU A 10 1.32 -16.11 -28.84
N TYR A 11 1.42 -16.63 -27.60
CA TYR A 11 2.43 -16.22 -26.62
C TYR A 11 3.89 -16.35 -27.12
N LYS A 12 4.14 -17.21 -28.11
CA LYS A 12 5.48 -17.38 -28.73
C LYS A 12 5.95 -16.11 -29.46
N ASN A 13 5.01 -15.23 -29.81
CA ASN A 13 5.28 -13.96 -30.47
C ASN A 13 5.48 -12.81 -29.48
N ASP A 14 5.39 -13.07 -28.18
CA ASP A 14 5.51 -12.07 -27.14
C ASP A 14 6.87 -11.38 -27.19
N LYS A 15 6.82 -10.06 -27.15
CA LYS A 15 8.03 -9.25 -27.14
C LYS A 15 8.62 -9.17 -25.73
N LYS A 16 9.86 -9.65 -25.57
CA LYS A 16 10.61 -9.44 -24.34
C LYS A 16 10.99 -7.98 -24.22
N ILE A 17 10.55 -7.30 -23.16
CA ILE A 17 10.73 -5.86 -22.94
C ILE A 17 11.70 -5.52 -21.82
N PHE A 18 11.94 -6.45 -20.88
CA PHE A 18 12.88 -6.26 -19.79
C PHE A 18 13.54 -7.58 -19.39
N SER A 19 14.87 -7.65 -19.38
CA SER A 19 15.57 -8.89 -18.94
C SER A 19 17.07 -8.72 -18.64
N ASP A 20 17.78 -7.83 -19.31
CA ASP A 20 19.22 -7.97 -19.50
C ASP A 20 20.08 -7.32 -18.41
N ARG A 21 19.45 -6.65 -17.45
CA ARG A 21 20.14 -5.87 -16.41
C ARG A 21 19.85 -6.37 -14.99
N ARG A 22 19.34 -7.59 -14.82
CA ARG A 22 18.93 -8.07 -13.51
C ARG A 22 19.65 -9.36 -13.09
N ASP A 23 19.75 -9.53 -11.79
CA ASP A 23 20.14 -10.79 -11.17
C ASP A 23 19.06 -11.87 -11.45
N LYS A 24 19.48 -13.12 -11.57
CA LYS A 24 18.58 -14.27 -11.79
C LYS A 24 17.65 -14.52 -10.61
N GLU A 25 17.99 -14.03 -9.43
CA GLU A 25 17.20 -14.16 -8.20
C GLU A 25 16.14 -13.06 -8.03
N GLU A 26 16.13 -12.07 -8.92
CA GLU A 26 15.15 -10.98 -8.87
C GLU A 26 13.79 -11.37 -9.45
N TRP A 27 12.74 -10.94 -8.77
CA TRP A 27 11.35 -11.08 -9.18
C TRP A 27 10.81 -9.76 -9.70
N PRO A 28 10.57 -9.61 -11.01
CA PRO A 28 10.07 -8.36 -11.57
C PRO A 28 8.56 -8.23 -11.35
N ASN A 29 8.16 -7.15 -10.67
CA ASN A 29 6.79 -6.64 -10.64
C ASN A 29 6.65 -5.48 -11.62
N VAL A 30 5.46 -5.30 -12.18
CA VAL A 30 5.22 -4.29 -13.22
C VAL A 30 4.11 -3.35 -12.77
N LYS A 31 4.33 -2.05 -12.98
CA LYS A 31 3.33 -1.01 -12.85
C LYS A 31 3.32 -0.14 -14.10
N ILE A 32 2.14 0.32 -14.49
CA ILE A 32 2.00 1.23 -15.62
C ILE A 32 1.28 2.50 -15.17
N SER A 33 1.67 3.65 -15.72
CA SER A 33 0.96 4.90 -15.46
C SER A 33 -0.47 4.83 -16.03
N PRO A 34 -1.42 5.60 -15.48
CA PRO A 34 -2.80 5.64 -15.99
C PRO A 34 -2.89 5.99 -17.46
N SER A 35 -2.02 6.88 -17.93
CA SER A 35 -1.90 7.25 -19.35
C SER A 35 -1.39 6.11 -20.25
N GLY A 36 -0.94 4.98 -19.70
CA GLY A 36 -0.30 3.89 -20.44
C GLY A 36 1.10 4.24 -21.00
N ARG A 37 1.64 5.42 -20.67
CA ARG A 37 2.91 5.91 -21.26
C ARG A 37 4.14 5.43 -20.51
N TYR A 38 4.11 5.42 -19.18
CA TYR A 38 5.28 5.11 -18.37
C TYR A 38 5.15 3.74 -17.73
N LEU A 39 6.11 2.89 -18.01
CA LEU A 39 6.18 1.53 -17.48
C LEU A 39 7.27 1.48 -16.41
N PHE A 40 6.93 0.93 -15.25
CA PHE A 40 7.86 0.65 -14.17
C PHE A 40 8.08 -0.84 -14.04
N VAL A 41 9.32 -1.23 -13.78
CA VAL A 41 9.69 -2.57 -13.35
C VAL A 41 10.36 -2.45 -11.99
N ILE A 42 9.79 -3.14 -11.01
CA ILE A 42 10.33 -3.26 -9.65
C ILE A 42 10.94 -4.65 -9.56
N ALA A 43 12.27 -4.73 -9.57
CA ALA A 43 13.02 -5.97 -9.52
C ALA A 43 13.38 -6.28 -8.06
N GLU A 44 12.52 -7.08 -7.41
CA GLU A 44 12.66 -7.44 -5.99
C GLU A 44 13.67 -8.59 -5.83
N LYS A 45 14.60 -8.45 -4.88
CA LYS A 45 15.52 -9.49 -4.47
C LYS A 45 15.36 -9.80 -2.97
N GLY A 46 14.78 -10.96 -2.68
CA GLY A 46 14.46 -11.34 -1.30
C GLY A 46 13.47 -10.37 -0.64
N TRP A 47 13.72 -10.06 0.64
CA TRP A 47 12.85 -9.21 1.48
C TRP A 47 13.51 -7.87 1.85
N GLU A 48 14.70 -7.60 1.34
CA GLU A 48 15.55 -6.51 1.85
C GLU A 48 15.60 -5.31 0.92
N PHE A 49 15.60 -5.54 -0.40
CA PHE A 49 15.69 -4.44 -1.36
C PHE A 49 15.08 -4.79 -2.73
N CYS A 50 14.83 -3.75 -3.50
CA CYS A 50 14.48 -3.86 -4.92
C CYS A 50 15.10 -2.71 -5.71
N ASN A 51 15.34 -2.96 -7.00
CA ASN A 51 15.71 -1.94 -7.97
C ASN A 51 14.48 -1.51 -8.75
N VAL A 52 14.35 -0.22 -9.02
CA VAL A 52 13.23 0.34 -9.77
C VAL A 52 13.72 0.91 -11.08
N PHE A 53 13.10 0.48 -12.16
CA PHE A 53 13.36 0.93 -13.52
C PHE A 53 12.10 1.58 -14.09
N MET A 54 12.28 2.65 -14.84
CA MET A 54 11.21 3.34 -15.58
C MET A 54 11.54 3.41 -17.07
N LYS A 55 10.52 3.27 -17.90
CA LYS A 55 10.60 3.46 -19.35
C LYS A 55 9.45 4.30 -19.86
N ASP A 56 9.75 5.31 -20.69
CA ASP A 56 8.76 6.01 -21.49
C ASP A 56 8.49 5.20 -22.78
N LEU A 57 7.28 4.63 -22.86
CA LEU A 57 6.89 3.79 -23.99
C LEU A 57 6.65 4.56 -25.31
N LYS A 58 6.58 5.90 -25.25
CA LYS A 58 6.45 6.77 -26.43
C LYS A 58 7.78 7.15 -27.06
N THR A 59 8.88 6.84 -26.39
CA THR A 59 10.24 7.12 -26.88
C THR A 59 11.00 5.82 -27.11
N ASN A 60 12.10 5.90 -27.88
CA ASN A 60 13.03 4.79 -28.05
C ASN A 60 14.15 4.80 -26.99
N ASN A 61 14.04 5.62 -25.97
CA ASN A 61 15.04 5.71 -24.92
C ASN A 61 15.16 4.40 -24.14
N ASP A 62 16.32 4.17 -23.59
CA ASP A 62 16.57 3.04 -22.67
C ASP A 62 15.82 3.20 -21.35
N TRP A 63 15.85 2.14 -20.56
CA TRP A 63 15.37 2.16 -19.19
C TRP A 63 16.20 3.12 -18.33
N ILE A 64 15.51 3.88 -17.49
CA ILE A 64 16.11 4.72 -16.44
C ILE A 64 16.04 3.90 -15.16
N GLU A 65 17.17 3.69 -14.49
CA GLU A 65 17.23 3.09 -13.17
C GLU A 65 17.07 4.18 -12.11
N LEU A 66 15.97 4.15 -11.36
CA LEU A 66 15.58 5.21 -10.43
C LEU A 66 16.27 5.09 -9.06
N THR A 67 16.73 3.90 -8.69
CA THR A 67 17.25 3.58 -7.35
C THR A 67 18.73 3.23 -7.36
N THR A 68 19.48 3.74 -8.34
CA THR A 68 20.94 3.57 -8.41
C THR A 68 21.61 4.07 -7.12
N ASN A 69 22.44 3.22 -6.51
CA ASN A 69 23.19 3.50 -5.27
C ASN A 69 22.33 3.73 -4.01
N VAL A 70 21.04 3.39 -4.03
CA VAL A 70 20.19 3.42 -2.83
C VAL A 70 19.65 2.02 -2.55
N THR A 71 19.67 1.62 -1.28
CA THR A 71 19.23 0.28 -0.85
C THR A 71 17.97 0.41 -0.01
N GLY A 72 16.92 -0.29 -0.41
CA GLY A 72 15.65 -0.31 0.29
C GLY A 72 14.56 -1.01 -0.52
N LEU A 73 13.38 -1.07 0.05
CA LEU A 73 12.16 -1.49 -0.63
C LEU A 73 11.45 -0.25 -1.19
N PHE A 74 11.06 -0.32 -2.44
CA PHE A 74 10.41 0.77 -3.16
C PHE A 74 9.12 0.28 -3.80
N GLU A 75 8.00 0.80 -3.38
CA GLU A 75 6.70 0.56 -4.00
C GLU A 75 6.29 1.79 -4.80
N ILE A 76 6.07 1.60 -6.09
CA ILE A 76 5.66 2.68 -6.99
C ILE A 76 4.13 2.73 -7.08
N VAL A 77 3.58 3.92 -6.89
CA VAL A 77 2.15 4.20 -7.06
C VAL A 77 2.00 5.28 -8.13
N PRO A 78 1.78 4.87 -9.40
CA PRO A 78 1.65 5.81 -10.49
C PRO A 78 0.35 6.63 -10.38
N ALA A 79 0.43 7.93 -10.66
CA ALA A 79 -0.69 8.85 -10.81
C ALA A 79 -0.65 9.49 -12.20
N GLU A 80 -1.60 10.38 -12.53
CA GLU A 80 -1.73 10.90 -13.90
C GLU A 80 -0.51 11.71 -14.37
N LYS A 81 -0.02 12.62 -13.53
CA LYS A 81 1.08 13.56 -13.87
C LYS A 81 2.38 13.31 -13.10
N HIS A 82 2.39 12.41 -12.16
CA HIS A 82 3.50 12.13 -11.27
C HIS A 82 3.35 10.70 -10.73
N PHE A 83 4.30 10.27 -9.93
CA PHE A 83 4.19 9.01 -9.19
C PHE A 83 4.62 9.21 -7.75
N TYR A 84 4.13 8.35 -6.89
CA TYR A 84 4.56 8.29 -5.50
C TYR A 84 5.44 7.07 -5.29
N VAL A 85 6.33 7.20 -4.32
CA VAL A 85 7.24 6.13 -3.92
C VAL A 85 7.13 5.93 -2.42
N LYS A 86 6.58 4.79 -2.01
CA LYS A 86 6.64 4.33 -0.63
C LYS A 86 7.94 3.55 -0.45
N THR A 87 8.75 3.91 0.55
CA THR A 87 10.04 3.27 0.76
C THR A 87 10.44 3.21 2.23
N ASN A 88 11.22 2.19 2.58
CA ASN A 88 11.90 2.08 3.87
C ASN A 88 13.34 2.62 3.84
N TYR A 89 13.78 3.24 2.74
CA TYR A 89 15.10 3.87 2.64
C TYR A 89 15.24 4.96 3.69
N ASP A 90 16.22 4.84 4.60
CA ASP A 90 16.41 5.68 5.79
C ASP A 90 15.13 5.92 6.63
N ALA A 91 14.17 5.00 6.58
CA ALA A 91 12.87 5.10 7.23
C ALA A 91 12.27 3.70 7.49
N PRO A 92 12.72 2.96 8.52
CA PRO A 92 12.29 1.57 8.77
C PRO A 92 10.77 1.36 8.83
N LYS A 93 10.02 2.40 9.16
CA LYS A 93 8.54 2.36 9.20
C LYS A 93 7.89 2.97 7.96
N TYR A 94 8.69 3.19 6.92
CA TYR A 94 8.32 3.76 5.62
C TYR A 94 7.96 5.24 5.64
N ARG A 95 8.19 5.85 4.49
CA ARG A 95 7.83 7.23 4.13
C ARG A 95 7.39 7.29 2.68
N ILE A 96 6.83 8.42 2.25
CA ILE A 96 6.38 8.60 0.87
C ILE A 96 7.06 9.82 0.24
N PHE A 97 7.61 9.58 -0.94
CA PHE A 97 8.07 10.62 -1.85
C PHE A 97 7.08 10.81 -3.00
N LYS A 98 7.14 12.00 -3.59
CA LYS A 98 6.48 12.37 -4.85
C LYS A 98 7.55 12.73 -5.88
N ALA A 99 7.43 12.22 -7.10
CA ALA A 99 8.33 12.50 -8.21
C ALA A 99 7.55 12.71 -9.50
N THR A 100 8.12 13.45 -10.45
CA THR A 100 7.52 13.67 -11.76
C THR A 100 8.13 12.74 -12.80
N TYR A 101 7.38 12.45 -13.87
CA TYR A 101 7.86 11.59 -14.95
C TYR A 101 8.99 12.23 -15.77
N GLU A 102 9.05 13.59 -15.79
CA GLU A 102 10.08 14.35 -16.49
C GLU A 102 11.43 14.40 -15.75
N LYS A 103 11.39 14.25 -14.43
CA LYS A 103 12.55 14.22 -13.54
C LYS A 103 12.42 13.07 -12.56
N PRO A 104 12.51 11.83 -13.04
CA PRO A 104 12.19 10.66 -12.24
C PRO A 104 13.32 10.22 -11.29
N ASP A 105 14.53 10.76 -11.45
CA ASP A 105 15.71 10.35 -10.70
C ASP A 105 15.55 10.61 -9.20
N PHE A 106 16.14 9.75 -8.39
CA PHE A 106 16.03 9.77 -6.91
C PHE A 106 16.32 11.15 -6.31
N GLU A 107 17.31 11.86 -6.84
CA GLU A 107 17.70 13.20 -6.36
C GLU A 107 16.59 14.26 -6.48
N ASN A 108 15.62 14.03 -7.35
CA ASN A 108 14.49 14.93 -7.57
C ASN A 108 13.24 14.53 -6.75
N TRP A 109 13.30 13.45 -5.98
CA TRP A 109 12.16 13.02 -5.18
C TRP A 109 11.92 13.96 -4.00
N LYS A 110 10.70 14.40 -3.85
CA LYS A 110 10.29 15.26 -2.74
C LYS A 110 9.57 14.42 -1.69
N GLU A 111 10.10 14.37 -0.47
CA GLU A 111 9.37 13.77 0.65
C GLU A 111 8.09 14.57 0.93
N ILE A 112 6.96 13.88 0.96
CA ILE A 112 5.64 14.48 1.23
C ILE A 112 4.99 13.91 2.48
N ILE A 113 5.26 12.65 2.82
CA ILE A 113 4.81 12.04 4.08
C ILE A 113 6.04 11.41 4.74
N PRO A 114 6.55 12.01 5.82
CA PRO A 114 7.71 11.50 6.52
C PRO A 114 7.38 10.24 7.31
N GLU A 115 8.42 9.51 7.71
CA GLU A 115 8.29 8.41 8.65
C GLU A 115 7.64 8.88 9.95
N THR A 116 6.76 8.05 10.49
CA THR A 116 6.12 8.28 11.78
C THR A 116 6.49 7.19 12.79
N LYS A 117 6.01 7.30 14.02
CA LYS A 117 6.15 6.22 15.02
C LYS A 117 5.41 4.94 14.62
N PHE A 118 4.50 4.97 13.66
CA PHE A 118 3.72 3.85 13.15
C PHE A 118 4.20 3.39 11.79
N THR A 119 4.03 2.09 11.52
CA THR A 119 4.43 1.51 10.23
C THR A 119 3.40 1.81 9.17
N LEU A 120 3.82 2.38 8.05
CA LEU A 120 2.99 2.60 6.86
C LEU A 120 2.85 1.28 6.09
N GLU A 121 1.64 0.71 6.04
CA GLU A 121 1.39 -0.57 5.37
C GLU A 121 1.13 -0.42 3.88
N SER A 122 0.23 0.50 3.48
CA SER A 122 -0.13 0.70 2.07
C SER A 122 -0.40 2.15 1.73
N ALA A 123 -0.18 2.49 0.46
CA ALA A 123 -0.54 3.76 -0.16
C ALA A 123 -1.29 3.49 -1.46
N ASN A 124 -2.43 4.17 -1.65
CA ASN A 124 -3.26 4.06 -2.87
C ASN A 124 -3.70 5.45 -3.30
N ILE A 125 -3.94 5.63 -4.58
CA ILE A 125 -4.37 6.91 -5.14
C ILE A 125 -5.82 6.81 -5.62
N VAL A 126 -6.62 7.79 -5.21
CA VAL A 126 -8.03 7.94 -5.57
C VAL A 126 -8.30 9.41 -5.79
N ASN A 127 -8.67 9.82 -7.00
CA ASN A 127 -9.03 11.22 -7.32
C ASN A 127 -8.09 12.25 -6.66
N ASN A 128 -6.79 12.18 -6.95
CA ASN A 128 -5.75 13.05 -6.38
C ASN A 128 -5.63 13.03 -4.84
N LYS A 129 -6.18 12.02 -4.17
CA LYS A 129 -5.98 11.80 -2.74
C LYS A 129 -5.11 10.57 -2.53
N ILE A 130 -4.32 10.60 -1.47
CA ILE A 130 -3.53 9.47 -1.02
C ILE A 130 -4.29 8.79 0.12
N ILE A 131 -4.66 7.53 -0.09
CA ILE A 131 -5.29 6.70 0.93
C ILE A 131 -4.21 5.85 1.57
N LEU A 132 -3.96 6.07 2.86
CA LEU A 132 -2.92 5.40 3.63
C LEU A 132 -3.50 4.48 4.67
N SER A 133 -2.99 3.26 4.77
CA SER A 133 -3.14 2.46 5.97
C SER A 133 -1.84 2.39 6.77
N THR A 134 -1.95 2.50 8.09
CA THR A 134 -0.83 2.31 9.02
C THR A 134 -1.13 1.20 10.00
N MET A 135 -0.06 0.60 10.54
CA MET A 135 -0.14 -0.34 11.65
C MET A 135 0.31 0.34 12.94
N GLU A 136 -0.62 0.50 13.87
CA GLU A 136 -0.40 1.12 15.16
C GLU A 136 -0.67 0.10 16.27
N ASN A 137 0.39 -0.44 16.88
CA ASN A 137 0.25 -1.45 17.94
C ASN A 137 -0.64 -2.64 17.54
N ALA A 138 -0.40 -3.19 16.34
CA ALA A 138 -1.16 -4.30 15.74
C ALA A 138 -2.64 -3.97 15.39
N ILE A 139 -2.99 -2.69 15.30
CA ILE A 139 -4.30 -2.19 14.85
C ILE A 139 -4.07 -1.30 13.64
N SER A 140 -4.87 -1.49 12.60
CA SER A 140 -4.82 -0.59 11.45
C SER A 140 -5.52 0.73 11.73
N LYS A 141 -4.97 1.78 11.12
CA LYS A 141 -5.62 3.08 10.93
C LYS A 141 -5.69 3.37 9.45
N LEU A 142 -6.67 4.15 9.04
CA LEU A 142 -6.91 4.51 7.65
C LEU A 142 -7.04 6.03 7.54
N TYR A 143 -6.22 6.63 6.65
CA TYR A 143 -6.11 8.07 6.51
C TYR A 143 -6.29 8.50 5.07
N ILE A 144 -6.78 9.72 4.89
CA ILE A 144 -6.83 10.43 3.61
C ILE A 144 -5.90 11.64 3.70
N TYR A 145 -4.99 11.73 2.76
CA TYR A 145 -4.11 12.87 2.55
C TYR A 145 -4.41 13.52 1.20
N ASP A 146 -4.10 14.80 1.07
CA ASP A 146 -4.07 15.43 -0.24
C ASP A 146 -2.84 14.96 -1.05
N ASN A 147 -2.74 15.40 -2.30
CA ASN A 147 -1.66 15.01 -3.21
C ASN A 147 -0.28 15.59 -2.86
N ASP A 148 -0.18 16.44 -1.87
CA ASP A 148 1.05 17.05 -1.37
C ASP A 148 1.43 16.56 0.04
N GLY A 149 0.69 15.56 0.55
CA GLY A 149 0.99 14.88 1.81
C GLY A 149 0.42 15.57 3.05
N LYS A 150 -0.53 16.48 2.92
CA LYS A 150 -1.24 17.06 4.07
C LYS A 150 -2.39 16.15 4.48
N LEU A 151 -2.42 15.77 5.76
CA LEU A 151 -3.51 14.99 6.34
C LEU A 151 -4.84 15.76 6.26
N GLU A 152 -5.84 15.15 5.63
CA GLU A 152 -7.21 15.69 5.56
C GLU A 152 -8.15 15.03 6.55
N ARG A 153 -7.99 13.69 6.73
CA ARG A 153 -8.95 12.92 7.54
C ARG A 153 -8.39 11.58 8.00
N GLU A 154 -8.80 11.16 9.19
CA GLU A 154 -8.79 9.76 9.63
C GLU A 154 -10.18 9.15 9.39
N ILE A 155 -10.23 7.96 8.79
CA ILE A 155 -11.46 7.18 8.63
C ILE A 155 -11.65 6.33 9.88
N LYS A 156 -12.79 6.51 10.52
CA LYS A 156 -13.13 5.75 11.73
C LYS A 156 -13.50 4.31 11.35
N LEU A 157 -12.72 3.36 11.80
CA LEU A 157 -12.94 1.95 11.59
C LEU A 157 -13.97 1.39 12.61
N PRO A 158 -14.68 0.27 12.30
CA PRO A 158 -15.75 -0.25 13.14
C PRO A 158 -15.31 -0.63 14.55
N THR A 159 -14.13 -1.20 14.70
CA THR A 159 -13.55 -1.67 15.97
C THR A 159 -12.03 -1.81 15.85
N LEU A 160 -11.37 -2.34 16.89
CA LEU A 160 -9.96 -2.70 16.83
C LEU A 160 -9.77 -3.86 15.85
N GLY A 161 -9.02 -3.65 14.77
CA GLY A 161 -8.87 -4.68 13.75
C GLY A 161 -7.89 -4.29 12.66
N LYS A 162 -7.94 -5.01 11.56
CA LYS A 162 -7.03 -4.86 10.43
C LYS A 162 -7.78 -4.42 9.17
N VAL A 163 -7.27 -3.35 8.54
CA VAL A 163 -7.58 -3.00 7.16
C VAL A 163 -6.79 -3.95 6.26
N GLY A 164 -7.48 -4.58 5.32
CA GLY A 164 -6.85 -5.44 4.33
C GLY A 164 -6.63 -4.70 3.01
N ALA A 165 -6.99 -5.35 1.90
CA ALA A 165 -6.83 -4.74 0.58
C ALA A 165 -7.66 -3.47 0.43
N ILE A 166 -7.03 -2.46 -0.19
CA ILE A 166 -7.66 -1.22 -0.65
C ILE A 166 -7.65 -1.28 -2.17
N HIS A 167 -8.81 -1.09 -2.79
CA HIS A 167 -8.97 -1.08 -4.24
C HIS A 167 -9.61 0.22 -4.68
N SER A 168 -9.01 0.86 -5.66
CA SER A 168 -9.45 2.14 -6.20
C SER A 168 -9.11 2.27 -7.66
N GLU A 169 -9.79 3.15 -8.32
CA GLU A 169 -9.44 3.67 -9.64
C GLU A 169 -9.14 5.17 -9.51
N ILE A 170 -8.31 5.69 -10.39
CA ILE A 170 -7.80 7.06 -10.25
C ILE A 170 -8.89 8.11 -10.46
N ASP A 171 -9.83 7.85 -11.37
CA ASP A 171 -10.82 8.82 -11.84
C ASP A 171 -12.16 8.77 -11.11
N ILE A 172 -12.26 8.00 -10.01
CA ILE A 172 -13.50 7.84 -9.26
C ILE A 172 -13.40 8.45 -7.86
N ASN A 173 -14.54 8.92 -7.33
CA ASN A 173 -14.64 9.55 -6.01
C ASN A 173 -14.91 8.56 -4.88
N TYR A 174 -14.56 7.30 -5.05
CA TYR A 174 -14.73 6.29 -4.01
C TYR A 174 -13.65 5.22 -4.09
N PHE A 175 -13.48 4.48 -3.01
CA PHE A 175 -12.63 3.29 -2.99
C PHE A 175 -13.27 2.20 -2.14
N TYR A 176 -12.81 0.99 -2.33
CA TYR A 176 -13.20 -0.15 -1.51
C TYR A 176 -12.06 -0.50 -0.57
N TYR A 177 -12.41 -0.85 0.67
CA TYR A 177 -11.44 -1.45 1.59
C TYR A 177 -12.07 -2.63 2.32
N SER A 178 -11.27 -3.61 2.65
CA SER A 178 -11.71 -4.69 3.52
C SER A 178 -11.27 -4.43 4.95
N PHE A 179 -12.11 -4.82 5.90
CA PHE A 179 -11.81 -4.75 7.33
C PHE A 179 -12.23 -6.03 8.02
N SER A 180 -11.44 -6.46 9.01
CA SER A 180 -11.77 -7.61 9.87
C SER A 180 -11.18 -7.44 11.26
N SER A 181 -11.79 -8.10 12.24
CA SER A 181 -11.33 -8.16 13.62
C SER A 181 -11.65 -9.52 14.23
N PHE A 182 -11.18 -9.79 15.42
CA PHE A 182 -11.52 -11.00 16.18
C PHE A 182 -13.04 -11.16 16.44
N ASN A 183 -13.74 -10.04 16.56
CA ASN A 183 -15.20 -10.00 16.77
C ASN A 183 -15.94 -9.31 15.63
N PHE A 184 -15.33 -9.18 14.46
CA PHE A 184 -15.93 -8.54 13.29
C PHE A 184 -15.56 -9.31 12.04
N PRO A 185 -16.51 -9.98 11.36
CA PRO A 185 -16.23 -10.76 10.16
C PRO A 185 -15.66 -9.89 9.06
N LYS A 186 -14.85 -10.49 8.17
CA LYS A 186 -14.32 -9.77 7.01
C LYS A 186 -15.46 -9.10 6.25
N THR A 187 -15.37 -7.79 6.15
CA THR A 187 -16.38 -6.91 5.56
C THR A 187 -15.71 -6.03 4.52
N ILE A 188 -16.38 -5.81 3.41
CA ILE A 188 -15.97 -4.87 2.36
C ILE A 188 -16.82 -3.62 2.51
N PHE A 189 -16.15 -2.49 2.61
CA PHE A 189 -16.74 -1.15 2.64
C PHE A 189 -16.44 -0.42 1.34
N LYS A 190 -17.39 0.41 0.89
CA LYS A 190 -17.18 1.43 -0.14
C LYS A 190 -17.18 2.79 0.55
N TYR A 191 -16.05 3.48 0.52
CA TYR A 191 -15.92 4.84 1.05
C TYR A 191 -16.11 5.84 -0.07
N ASN A 192 -16.99 6.82 0.12
CA ASN A 192 -17.22 7.93 -0.81
C ASN A 192 -16.48 9.18 -0.31
N LEU A 193 -15.62 9.75 -1.15
CA LEU A 193 -14.80 10.93 -0.80
C LEU A 193 -15.63 12.20 -0.64
N ASP A 194 -16.68 12.37 -1.44
CA ASP A 194 -17.55 13.56 -1.41
C ASP A 194 -18.48 13.54 -0.19
N GLU A 195 -19.12 12.39 0.05
CA GLU A 195 -20.02 12.18 1.19
C GLU A 195 -19.26 12.03 2.51
N LYS A 196 -17.95 11.72 2.43
CA LYS A 196 -17.05 11.48 3.57
C LYS A 196 -17.56 10.38 4.50
N SER A 197 -18.19 9.37 3.91
CA SER A 197 -18.82 8.25 4.60
C SER A 197 -18.56 6.94 3.87
N ASP A 198 -18.68 5.84 4.59
CA ASP A 198 -18.63 4.51 4.02
C ASP A 198 -19.96 3.75 4.16
N VAL A 199 -20.16 2.82 3.25
CA VAL A 199 -21.28 1.88 3.29
C VAL A 199 -20.74 0.45 3.20
N LYS A 200 -21.35 -0.44 3.96
CA LYS A 200 -21.06 -1.86 3.91
C LYS A 200 -21.62 -2.45 2.60
N ILE A 201 -20.75 -3.04 1.78
CA ILE A 201 -21.12 -3.68 0.52
C ILE A 201 -21.29 -5.19 0.68
N TYR A 202 -20.38 -5.80 1.44
CA TYR A 202 -20.39 -7.24 1.65
C TYR A 202 -19.86 -7.57 3.04
N GLN A 203 -20.38 -8.62 3.65
CA GLN A 203 -19.86 -9.18 4.90
C GLN A 203 -19.88 -10.71 4.81
N THR A 204 -18.79 -11.34 5.18
CA THR A 204 -18.71 -12.80 5.24
C THR A 204 -19.76 -13.35 6.19
N SER A 205 -20.61 -14.26 5.68
CA SER A 205 -21.60 -14.97 6.50
C SER A 205 -20.91 -15.97 7.43
N THR A 206 -21.39 -16.04 8.65
CA THR A 206 -20.86 -16.95 9.66
C THR A 206 -21.94 -17.37 10.65
N LYS A 207 -21.79 -18.55 11.26
CA LYS A 207 -22.66 -19.03 12.34
C LYS A 207 -22.25 -18.48 13.72
N LEU A 208 -21.10 -17.82 13.83
CA LEU A 208 -20.60 -17.24 15.08
C LEU A 208 -21.38 -15.97 15.43
N LYS A 209 -21.74 -15.85 16.70
CA LYS A 209 -22.36 -14.64 17.26
C LYS A 209 -21.26 -13.72 17.79
N PHE A 210 -20.82 -12.77 16.96
CA PHE A 210 -19.75 -11.85 17.32
C PHE A 210 -20.17 -10.78 18.34
N ASP A 211 -21.44 -10.47 18.43
CA ASP A 211 -21.98 -9.49 19.40
C ASP A 211 -21.70 -9.86 20.85
N ASP A 212 -21.50 -11.15 21.11
CA ASP A 212 -21.19 -11.66 22.45
C ASP A 212 -19.69 -11.66 22.78
N ILE A 213 -18.84 -11.29 21.80
CA ILE A 213 -17.38 -11.29 21.94
C ILE A 213 -16.88 -9.89 22.28
N GLU A 214 -16.09 -9.79 23.34
CA GLU A 214 -15.35 -8.59 23.70
C GLU A 214 -13.90 -8.72 23.25
N VAL A 215 -13.37 -7.65 22.68
CA VAL A 215 -11.96 -7.52 22.27
C VAL A 215 -11.38 -6.32 23.00
N LYS A 216 -10.35 -6.54 23.79
CA LYS A 216 -9.60 -5.49 24.48
C LYS A 216 -8.12 -5.57 24.10
N GLN A 217 -7.50 -4.43 23.88
CA GLN A 217 -6.07 -4.34 23.85
C GLN A 217 -5.58 -3.91 25.23
N ILE A 218 -4.69 -4.70 25.80
CA ILE A 218 -4.04 -4.42 27.08
C ILE A 218 -2.52 -4.38 26.89
N TRP A 219 -1.84 -3.85 27.88
CA TRP A 219 -0.39 -3.72 27.88
C TRP A 219 0.17 -4.38 29.12
N TYR A 220 1.29 -5.07 28.95
CA TYR A 220 2.10 -5.59 30.03
C TYR A 220 3.58 -5.31 29.77
N LYS A 221 4.41 -5.45 30.77
CA LYS A 221 5.85 -5.23 30.65
C LYS A 221 6.57 -6.55 30.45
N SER A 222 7.51 -6.58 29.50
CA SER A 222 8.48 -7.64 29.33
C SER A 222 9.50 -7.64 30.48
N LYS A 223 10.42 -8.62 30.51
CA LYS A 223 11.49 -8.72 31.52
C LYS A 223 12.44 -7.51 31.50
N ASP A 224 12.58 -6.84 30.36
CA ASP A 224 13.37 -5.65 30.13
C ASP A 224 12.56 -4.35 30.23
N GLU A 225 11.38 -4.40 30.89
CA GLU A 225 10.44 -3.27 31.02
C GLU A 225 9.80 -2.77 29.71
N THR A 226 10.11 -3.39 28.56
CA THR A 226 9.50 -3.03 27.27
C THR A 226 7.99 -3.25 27.31
N PRO A 227 7.16 -2.23 26.97
CA PRO A 227 5.71 -2.40 26.91
C PRO A 227 5.32 -3.26 25.70
N ILE A 228 4.56 -4.32 25.96
CA ILE A 228 4.06 -5.25 24.95
C ILE A 228 2.54 -5.18 24.93
N SER A 229 1.97 -5.00 23.73
CA SER A 229 0.53 -5.04 23.54
C SER A 229 0.05 -6.48 23.37
N MET A 230 -1.14 -6.77 23.92
CA MET A 230 -1.81 -8.06 23.81
C MET A 230 -3.32 -7.84 23.61
N PHE A 231 -3.95 -8.68 22.80
CA PHE A 231 -5.40 -8.71 22.67
C PHE A 231 -5.98 -9.77 23.58
N LEU A 232 -6.97 -9.37 24.38
CA LEU A 232 -7.84 -10.28 25.09
C LEU A 232 -9.14 -10.42 24.31
N VAL A 233 -9.46 -11.65 23.94
CA VAL A 233 -10.69 -11.99 23.22
C VAL A 233 -11.48 -12.99 24.05
N HIS A 234 -12.64 -12.59 24.53
CA HIS A 234 -13.45 -13.43 25.40
C HIS A 234 -14.95 -13.10 25.26
N LYS A 235 -15.79 -13.99 25.77
CA LYS A 235 -17.24 -13.74 25.83
C LYS A 235 -17.52 -12.59 26.80
N LYS A 236 -18.43 -11.68 26.43
CA LYS A 236 -18.88 -10.61 27.33
C LYS A 236 -19.37 -11.16 28.68
N GLY A 237 -19.00 -10.47 29.74
CA GLY A 237 -19.37 -10.87 31.10
C GLY A 237 -18.56 -12.04 31.70
N LEU A 238 -17.54 -12.55 30.98
CA LEU A 238 -16.61 -13.54 31.54
C LEU A 238 -15.79 -12.89 32.67
N LYS A 239 -15.80 -13.51 33.86
CA LYS A 239 -14.86 -13.14 34.94
C LYS A 239 -13.49 -13.72 34.59
N LEU A 240 -12.51 -12.87 34.43
CA LEU A 240 -11.13 -13.26 34.24
C LEU A 240 -10.48 -13.48 35.60
N ASN A 241 -9.78 -14.60 35.76
CA ASN A 241 -9.06 -14.95 36.99
C ASN A 241 -7.69 -14.30 37.00
#